data_3f0263cea19a9171908cd5261e5d7e61
#
_entry.id   3f0263cea19a9171908cd5261e5d7e61
#
_cell.length_a   1.000
_cell.length_b   1.000
_cell.length_c   1.000
_cell.angle_alpha   90.00
_cell.angle_beta   90.00
_cell.angle_gamma   90.00
#
_symmetry.space_group_name_H-M   'P 1'
#
loop_
_entity.id
_entity.type
_entity.pdbx_description
1 polymer ?
#
loop_
_entity_poly.entity_id
_entity_poly.type
_entity_poly.pdbx_seq_one_letter_code
_entity_poly.pdbx_strand_id
1 'polypeptide(L)'
;MRLVVVLGYSARGDLGLHPVCAARVATAAEVASEEDTVVLTGRPEAELMRAAWQGRAVRVVCETDAGVTAESAAQVARLARELGVREVVAVTSWWHCRRTAFLFRRALRGSGVTVSTVGAPSWSGRLLLREAGAYALLPAQIRRAGF
;
A
#
# COMPACT_ATOMS: atom_id res chain seq x y z
N MET A 1 14.75 5.62 -9.84
CA MET A 1 13.72 6.03 -8.85
C MET A 1 12.47 5.20 -9.06
N ARG A 2 11.96 4.61 -8.03
CA ARG A 2 10.70 3.85 -8.00
C ARG A 2 9.85 4.32 -6.82
N LEU A 3 8.57 3.98 -6.82
CA LEU A 3 7.69 4.18 -5.66
C LEU A 3 7.66 2.90 -4.83
N VAL A 4 7.97 3.00 -3.55
CA VAL A 4 7.72 1.96 -2.56
C VAL A 4 6.49 2.35 -1.77
N VAL A 5 5.39 1.63 -1.96
CA VAL A 5 4.08 1.97 -1.39
C VAL A 5 3.77 1.06 -0.23
N VAL A 6 3.58 1.62 0.96
CA VAL A 6 3.20 0.88 2.15
C VAL A 6 1.71 1.03 2.39
N LEU A 7 0.98 -0.06 2.31
CA LEU A 7 -0.46 -0.05 2.53
C LEU A 7 -0.81 -0.06 4.02
N GLY A 8 -1.64 0.89 4.43
CA GLY A 8 -2.20 0.94 5.76
C GLY A 8 -3.13 -0.25 6.05
N TYR A 9 -3.35 -0.49 7.32
CA TYR A 9 -4.32 -1.44 7.84
C TYR A 9 -5.09 -0.78 8.96
N SER A 10 -6.38 -0.52 8.75
CA SER A 10 -7.23 0.06 9.77
C SER A 10 -7.87 -1.03 10.63
N ALA A 11 -7.52 -1.03 11.92
CA ALA A 11 -8.27 -1.73 12.95
C ALA A 11 -9.05 -0.67 13.75
N ARG A 12 -10.34 -0.88 13.92
CA ARG A 12 -11.16 0.01 14.78
C ARG A 12 -10.70 -0.12 16.24
N GLY A 13 -10.37 1.00 16.86
CA GLY A 13 -10.18 1.12 18.30
C GLY A 13 -8.74 1.27 18.80
N ASP A 14 -7.72 1.21 17.94
CA ASP A 14 -6.33 1.40 18.37
C ASP A 14 -5.89 2.86 18.21
N LEU A 15 -5.33 3.41 19.30
CA LEU A 15 -4.77 4.77 19.33
C LEU A 15 -3.33 4.84 18.79
N GLY A 16 -2.71 3.71 18.46
CA GLY A 16 -1.34 3.58 18.00
C GLY A 16 -1.19 2.83 16.69
N LEU A 17 0.04 2.64 16.24
CA LEU A 17 0.34 1.88 15.05
C LEU A 17 0.04 0.39 15.25
N HIS A 18 -0.88 -0.13 14.45
CA HIS A 18 -1.24 -1.54 14.50
C HIS A 18 -0.04 -2.43 14.13
N PRO A 19 0.18 -3.59 14.79
CA PRO A 19 1.32 -4.49 14.49
C PRO A 19 1.43 -4.90 13.02
N VAL A 20 0.31 -5.04 12.32
CA VAL A 20 0.28 -5.29 10.87
C VAL A 20 0.92 -4.14 10.10
N CYS A 21 0.61 -2.90 10.44
CA CYS A 21 1.23 -1.72 9.83
C CYS A 21 2.71 -1.63 10.20
N ALA A 22 3.08 -1.89 11.45
CA ALA A 22 4.48 -1.89 11.89
C ALA A 22 5.33 -2.90 11.10
N ALA A 23 4.84 -4.11 10.88
CA ALA A 23 5.50 -5.12 10.06
C ALA A 23 5.67 -4.67 8.60
N ARG A 24 4.66 -4.01 8.01
CA ARG A 24 4.74 -3.47 6.66
C ARG A 24 5.77 -2.35 6.54
N VAL A 25 5.81 -1.44 7.51
CA VAL A 25 6.80 -0.35 7.57
C VAL A 25 8.21 -0.91 7.69
N ALA A 26 8.44 -1.89 8.58
CA ALA A 26 9.74 -2.54 8.72
C ALA A 26 10.18 -3.22 7.42
N THR A 27 9.30 -3.99 6.78
CA THR A 27 9.58 -4.63 5.48
C THR A 27 9.89 -3.59 4.39
N ALA A 28 9.16 -2.49 4.36
CA ALA A 28 9.42 -1.42 3.40
C ALA A 28 10.76 -0.72 3.64
N ALA A 29 11.18 -0.57 4.90
CA ALA A 29 12.47 0.00 5.25
C ALA A 29 13.65 -0.86 4.78
N GLU A 30 13.47 -2.18 4.71
CA GLU A 30 14.46 -3.11 4.15
C GLU A 30 14.51 -3.06 2.62
N VAL A 31 13.37 -2.83 1.97
CA VAL A 31 13.22 -2.83 0.51
C VAL A 31 13.62 -1.50 -0.13
N ALA A 32 13.32 -0.38 0.54
CA ALA A 32 13.54 0.95 0.00
C ALA A 32 15.01 1.37 0.06
N SER A 33 15.49 1.95 -1.04
CA SER A 33 16.79 2.61 -1.16
C SER A 33 16.66 4.12 -0.94
N GLU A 34 17.80 4.82 -0.89
CA GLU A 34 17.86 6.28 -0.76
C GLU A 34 17.24 7.00 -1.97
N GLU A 35 17.28 6.37 -3.14
CA GLU A 35 16.76 6.93 -4.39
C GLU A 35 15.24 6.75 -4.54
N ASP A 36 14.62 5.95 -3.70
CA ASP A 36 13.20 5.64 -3.78
C ASP A 36 12.35 6.74 -3.12
N THR A 37 11.14 6.92 -3.63
CA THR A 37 10.10 7.66 -2.91
C THR A 37 9.19 6.66 -2.21
N VAL A 38 9.05 6.78 -0.90
CA VAL A 38 8.14 5.97 -0.09
C VAL A 38 6.81 6.67 0.04
N VAL A 39 5.74 5.96 -0.24
CA VAL A 39 4.36 6.44 -0.09
C VAL A 39 3.67 5.60 0.98
N LEU A 40 3.29 6.23 2.07
CA LEU A 40 2.53 5.63 3.15
C LEU A 40 1.06 5.95 2.94
N THR A 41 0.22 4.93 2.75
CA THR A 41 -1.20 5.14 2.41
C THR A 41 -2.14 4.70 3.51
N GLY A 42 -3.24 5.42 3.64
CA GLY A 42 -4.33 5.09 4.56
C GLY A 42 -4.62 6.17 5.59
N ARG A 43 -5.86 6.24 6.01
CA ARG A 43 -6.31 7.19 7.04
C ARG A 43 -6.78 6.42 8.28
N PRO A 44 -6.25 6.71 9.46
CA PRO A 44 -5.18 7.66 9.83
C PRO A 44 -3.76 7.06 9.82
N GLU A 45 -3.58 5.85 9.28
CA GLU A 45 -2.39 5.02 9.45
C GLU A 45 -1.13 5.64 8.84
N ALA A 46 -1.28 6.42 7.75
CA ALA A 46 -0.14 7.01 7.04
C ALA A 46 0.77 7.82 7.96
N GLU A 47 0.20 8.68 8.80
CA GLU A 47 0.96 9.50 9.75
C GLU A 47 1.61 8.67 10.86
N LEU A 48 0.92 7.66 11.36
CA LEU A 48 1.47 6.73 12.35
C LEU A 48 2.63 5.92 11.77
N MET A 49 2.51 5.49 10.52
CA MET A 49 3.57 4.79 9.80
C MET A 49 4.76 5.72 9.55
N ARG A 50 4.52 7.00 9.24
CA ARG A 50 5.58 7.99 9.07
C ARG A 50 6.39 8.17 10.35
N ALA A 51 5.73 8.27 11.50
CA ALA A 51 6.41 8.38 12.79
C ALA A 51 7.26 7.14 13.13
N ALA A 52 6.88 5.97 12.62
CA ALA A 52 7.61 4.71 12.80
C ALA A 52 8.67 4.44 11.71
N TRP A 53 8.78 5.28 10.69
CA TRP A 53 9.70 5.08 9.57
C TRP A 53 11.16 5.19 9.99
N GLN A 54 11.97 4.17 9.70
CA GLN A 54 13.41 4.11 9.98
C GLN A 54 14.22 3.67 8.75
N GLY A 55 13.61 3.70 7.56
CA GLY A 55 14.30 3.35 6.32
C GLY A 55 15.17 4.47 5.77
N ARG A 56 15.96 4.15 4.75
CA ARG A 56 16.94 5.06 4.12
C ARG A 56 16.33 6.05 3.12
N ALA A 57 15.12 5.82 2.65
CA ALA A 57 14.49 6.71 1.67
C ALA A 57 14.42 8.15 2.18
N VAL A 58 14.95 9.08 1.40
CA VAL A 58 14.99 10.50 1.75
C VAL A 58 13.61 11.15 1.58
N ARG A 59 12.81 10.64 0.65
CA ARG A 59 11.47 11.17 0.35
C ARG A 59 10.39 10.23 0.85
N VAL A 60 9.64 10.66 1.85
CA VAL A 60 8.49 9.94 2.40
C VAL A 60 7.25 10.81 2.28
N VAL A 61 6.23 10.31 1.61
CA VAL A 61 4.95 10.99 1.35
C VAL A 61 3.83 10.24 2.05
N CYS A 62 2.98 10.95 2.78
CA CYS A 62 1.74 10.42 3.34
C CYS A 62 0.58 10.67 2.38
N GLU A 63 -0.15 9.61 2.05
CA GLU A 63 -1.39 9.67 1.30
C GLU A 63 -2.53 9.32 2.26
N THR A 64 -3.36 10.29 2.60
CA THR A 64 -4.37 10.20 3.67
C THR A 64 -5.81 10.17 3.15
N ASP A 65 -6.02 10.26 1.84
CA ASP A 65 -7.37 10.32 1.25
C ASP A 65 -7.99 8.94 1.04
N ALA A 66 -7.15 7.91 0.86
CA ALA A 66 -7.62 6.56 0.59
C ALA A 66 -8.14 5.87 1.87
N GLY A 67 -9.36 5.36 1.79
CA GLY A 67 -9.97 4.53 2.83
C GLY A 67 -9.92 3.03 2.54
N VAL A 68 -9.67 2.65 1.27
CA VAL A 68 -9.58 1.25 0.83
C VAL A 68 -8.45 1.08 -0.18
N THR A 69 -7.97 -0.17 -0.34
CA THR A 69 -6.82 -0.49 -1.23
C THR A 69 -7.01 -0.04 -2.68
N ALA A 70 -8.24 -0.08 -3.21
CA ALA A 70 -8.51 0.38 -4.57
C ALA A 70 -8.31 1.89 -4.71
N GLU A 71 -8.69 2.67 -3.70
CA GLU A 71 -8.45 4.11 -3.66
C GLU A 71 -6.95 4.42 -3.57
N SER A 72 -6.22 3.67 -2.71
CA SER A 72 -4.74 3.75 -2.66
C SER A 72 -4.11 3.49 -4.03
N ALA A 73 -4.57 2.47 -4.74
CA ALA A 73 -4.07 2.14 -6.07
C ALA A 73 -4.33 3.28 -7.08
N ALA A 74 -5.50 3.92 -7.04
CA ALA A 74 -5.82 5.07 -7.89
C ALA A 74 -4.93 6.28 -7.59
N GLN A 75 -4.73 6.62 -6.32
CA GLN A 75 -3.87 7.74 -5.90
C GLN A 75 -2.41 7.50 -6.28
N VAL A 76 -1.90 6.28 -6.04
CA VAL A 76 -0.53 5.91 -6.42
C VAL A 76 -0.35 5.94 -7.93
N ALA A 77 -1.36 5.50 -8.72
CA ALA A 77 -1.29 5.57 -10.17
C ALA A 77 -1.21 7.02 -10.69
N ARG A 78 -1.90 7.95 -10.03
CA ARG A 78 -1.78 9.38 -10.32
C ARG A 78 -0.36 9.88 -10.01
N LEU A 79 0.12 9.62 -8.79
CA LEU A 79 1.45 10.04 -8.36
C LEU A 79 2.57 9.44 -9.22
N ALA A 80 2.45 8.17 -9.61
CA ALA A 80 3.42 7.51 -10.50
C ALA A 80 3.53 8.20 -11.86
N ARG A 81 2.39 8.63 -12.43
CA ARG A 81 2.38 9.40 -13.69
C ARG A 81 2.97 10.79 -13.52
N GLU A 82 2.62 11.50 -12.45
CA GLU A 82 3.14 12.83 -12.12
C GLU A 82 4.66 12.84 -11.94
N LEU A 83 5.21 11.80 -11.29
CA LEU A 83 6.64 11.67 -11.04
C LEU A 83 7.39 10.96 -12.16
N GLY A 84 6.70 10.42 -13.16
CA GLY A 84 7.33 9.70 -14.27
C GLY A 84 8.07 8.42 -13.86
N VAL A 85 7.66 7.78 -12.77
CA VAL A 85 8.29 6.53 -12.32
C VAL A 85 7.86 5.36 -13.19
N ARG A 86 8.74 4.35 -13.30
CA ARG A 86 8.51 3.16 -14.11
C ARG A 86 8.25 1.90 -13.29
N GLU A 87 8.41 1.98 -11.98
CA GLU A 87 8.24 0.85 -11.08
C GLU A 87 7.50 1.27 -9.82
N VAL A 88 6.54 0.45 -9.42
CA VAL A 88 5.83 0.53 -8.13
C VAL A 88 6.01 -0.78 -7.40
N VAL A 89 6.54 -0.72 -6.19
CA VAL A 89 6.67 -1.86 -5.26
C VAL A 89 5.66 -1.65 -4.14
N ALA A 90 4.60 -2.44 -4.11
CA ALA A 90 3.59 -2.35 -3.06
C ALA A 90 3.92 -3.31 -1.91
N VAL A 91 4.15 -2.76 -0.72
CA VAL A 91 4.41 -3.50 0.51
C VAL A 91 3.11 -3.64 1.29
N THR A 92 2.72 -4.87 1.53
CA THR A 92 1.51 -5.22 2.27
C THR A 92 1.72 -6.54 2.99
N SER A 93 0.73 -7.05 3.71
CA SER A 93 0.83 -8.37 4.31
C SER A 93 0.82 -9.46 3.25
N TRP A 94 1.54 -10.56 3.47
CA TRP A 94 1.70 -11.63 2.47
C TRP A 94 0.36 -12.17 1.94
N TRP A 95 -0.63 -12.33 2.81
CA TRP A 95 -1.97 -12.81 2.46
C TRP A 95 -2.78 -11.80 1.62
N HIS A 96 -2.36 -10.54 1.59
CA HIS A 96 -3.02 -9.47 0.84
C HIS A 96 -2.34 -9.16 -0.52
N CYS A 97 -1.16 -9.70 -0.78
CA CYS A 97 -0.35 -9.39 -1.97
C CYS A 97 -1.09 -9.61 -3.30
N ARG A 98 -1.83 -10.72 -3.44
CA ARG A 98 -2.52 -11.04 -4.70
C ARG A 98 -3.57 -9.99 -5.07
N ARG A 99 -4.41 -9.59 -4.10
CA ARG A 99 -5.43 -8.57 -4.31
C ARG A 99 -4.81 -7.20 -4.57
N THR A 100 -3.79 -6.85 -3.83
CA THR A 100 -3.01 -5.61 -4.04
C THR A 100 -2.41 -5.57 -5.43
N ALA A 101 -1.71 -6.62 -5.86
CA ALA A 101 -1.13 -6.70 -7.20
C ALA A 101 -2.18 -6.54 -8.31
N PHE A 102 -3.33 -7.17 -8.17
CA PHE A 102 -4.44 -7.05 -9.11
C PHE A 102 -4.92 -5.60 -9.23
N LEU A 103 -5.20 -4.94 -8.10
CA LEU A 103 -5.72 -3.58 -8.07
C LEU A 103 -4.71 -2.56 -8.63
N PHE A 104 -3.45 -2.67 -8.23
CA PHE A 104 -2.40 -1.77 -8.70
C PHE A 104 -2.10 -1.93 -10.18
N ARG A 105 -2.01 -3.18 -10.69
CA ARG A 105 -1.84 -3.43 -12.13
C ARG A 105 -3.02 -2.91 -12.95
N ARG A 106 -4.23 -3.01 -12.40
CA ARG A 106 -5.42 -2.48 -13.06
C ARG A 106 -5.39 -0.94 -13.12
N ALA A 107 -5.08 -0.29 -12.00
CA ALA A 107 -5.00 1.18 -11.92
C ALA A 107 -3.88 1.77 -12.79
N LEU A 108 -2.78 1.03 -12.98
CA LEU A 108 -1.62 1.41 -13.77
C LEU A 108 -1.64 0.86 -15.20
N ARG A 109 -2.76 0.26 -15.63
CA ARG A 109 -2.88 -0.28 -17.00
C ARG A 109 -2.60 0.80 -18.05
N GLY A 110 -1.77 0.46 -19.04
CA GLY A 110 -1.41 1.37 -20.14
C GLY A 110 -0.43 2.48 -19.79
N SER A 111 0.04 2.56 -18.55
CA SER A 111 1.01 3.58 -18.12
C SER A 111 2.48 3.23 -18.39
N GLY A 112 2.77 1.97 -18.73
CA GLY A 112 4.15 1.46 -18.84
C GLY A 112 4.84 1.23 -17.48
N VAL A 113 4.12 1.41 -16.36
CA VAL A 113 4.65 1.19 -15.00
C VAL A 113 4.54 -0.28 -14.64
N THR A 114 5.64 -0.87 -14.18
CA THR A 114 5.65 -2.23 -13.64
C THR A 114 5.21 -2.25 -12.17
N VAL A 115 4.52 -3.32 -11.77
CA VAL A 115 4.01 -3.49 -10.40
C VAL A 115 4.50 -4.79 -9.82
N SER A 116 5.17 -4.73 -8.71
CA SER A 116 5.52 -5.86 -7.85
C SER A 116 4.93 -5.70 -6.45
N THR A 117 4.85 -6.80 -5.71
CA THR A 117 4.37 -6.79 -4.32
C THR A 117 5.37 -7.50 -3.42
N VAL A 118 5.57 -6.97 -2.22
CA VAL A 118 6.38 -7.57 -1.17
C VAL A 118 5.48 -7.83 0.05
N GLY A 119 5.48 -9.07 0.52
CA GLY A 119 4.66 -9.51 1.63
C GLY A 119 5.36 -9.34 2.98
N ALA A 120 4.82 -8.47 3.84
CA ALA A 120 5.26 -8.38 5.23
C ALA A 120 4.74 -9.57 6.05
N PRO A 121 5.52 -10.07 7.03
CA PRO A 121 5.08 -11.14 7.90
C PRO A 121 3.94 -10.68 8.80
N SER A 122 2.82 -11.35 8.72
CA SER A 122 1.72 -11.19 9.68
C SER A 122 0.84 -12.43 9.60
N TRP A 123 0.40 -12.93 10.74
CA TRP A 123 -0.44 -14.12 10.80
C TRP A 123 -1.68 -13.88 11.68
N SER A 124 -2.86 -14.13 11.10
CA SER A 124 -4.09 -14.23 11.86
C SER A 124 -5.14 -14.92 11.00
N GLY A 125 -5.79 -15.97 11.52
CA GLY A 125 -6.91 -16.64 10.83
C GLY A 125 -8.09 -15.70 10.54
N ARG A 126 -8.34 -14.74 11.44
CA ARG A 126 -9.37 -13.71 11.24
C ARG A 126 -9.05 -12.80 10.05
N LEU A 127 -7.76 -12.46 9.84
CA LEU A 127 -7.31 -11.64 8.71
C LEU A 127 -7.48 -12.39 7.39
N LEU A 128 -7.22 -13.69 7.36
CA LEU A 128 -7.42 -14.52 6.17
C LEU A 128 -8.90 -14.61 5.78
N LEU A 129 -9.81 -14.78 6.77
CA LEU A 129 -11.25 -14.77 6.52
C LEU A 129 -11.75 -13.41 6.02
N ARG A 130 -11.24 -12.31 6.58
CA ARG A 130 -11.55 -10.95 6.14
C ARG A 130 -11.10 -10.72 4.70
N GLU A 131 -9.91 -11.20 4.34
CA GLU A 131 -9.39 -11.10 2.97
C GLU A 131 -10.25 -11.87 1.98
N ALA A 132 -10.67 -13.08 2.31
CA ALA A 132 -11.60 -13.85 1.47
C ALA A 132 -12.91 -13.09 1.22
N GLY A 133 -13.49 -12.46 2.25
CA GLY A 133 -14.69 -11.62 2.13
C GLY A 133 -14.46 -10.38 1.26
N ALA A 134 -13.25 -9.79 1.30
CA ALA A 134 -12.91 -8.60 0.53
C ALA A 134 -12.89 -8.85 -0.99
N TYR A 135 -12.63 -10.08 -1.45
CA TYR A 135 -12.73 -10.42 -2.86
C TYR A 135 -14.16 -10.30 -3.40
N ALA A 136 -15.18 -10.61 -2.59
CA ALA A 136 -16.57 -10.44 -2.98
C ALA A 136 -16.95 -8.96 -3.22
N LEU A 137 -16.31 -8.03 -2.53
CA LEU A 137 -16.55 -6.59 -2.64
C LEU A 137 -15.67 -5.92 -3.71
N LEU A 138 -14.74 -6.64 -4.32
CA LEU A 138 -13.75 -6.10 -5.25
C LEU A 138 -14.37 -5.34 -6.44
N PRO A 139 -15.46 -5.82 -7.10
CA PRO A 139 -16.06 -5.07 -8.19
C PRO A 139 -16.61 -3.70 -7.77
N ALA A 140 -17.18 -3.61 -6.56
CA ALA A 140 -17.71 -2.36 -6.03
C ALA A 140 -16.57 -1.38 -5.68
N GLN A 141 -15.47 -1.88 -5.12
CA GLN A 141 -14.29 -1.08 -4.78
C GLN A 141 -13.63 -0.49 -6.04
N ILE A 142 -13.51 -1.30 -7.13
CA ILE A 142 -12.95 -0.86 -8.41
C ILE A 142 -13.81 0.26 -9.00
N ARG A 143 -15.14 0.09 -9.04
CA ARG A 143 -16.05 1.12 -9.55
C ARG A 143 -15.94 2.42 -8.76
N ARG A 144 -15.86 2.33 -7.42
CA ARG A 144 -15.72 3.50 -6.54
C ARG A 144 -14.39 4.23 -6.76
N ALA A 145 -13.32 3.49 -7.02
CA ALA A 145 -11.98 4.05 -7.29
C ALA A 145 -11.83 4.60 -8.72
N GLY A 146 -12.78 4.35 -9.62
CA GLY A 146 -12.82 4.94 -10.96
C GLY A 146 -11.97 4.21 -12.01
N PHE A 147 -11.70 2.90 -11.79
CA PHE A 147 -10.96 2.10 -12.78
C PHE A 147 -11.43 0.65 -12.90
#